data_105d64d02e831c839cdcd644c9c76035
#
_entry.id   105d64d02e831c839cdcd644c9c76035
#
_cell.length_a   1.000
_cell.length_b   1.000
_cell.length_c   1.000
_cell.angle_alpha   90.00
_cell.angle_beta   90.00
_cell.angle_gamma   90.00
#
_symmetry.space_group_name_H-M   'P 1'
#
loop_
_entity.id
_entity.type
_entity.pdbx_description
1 polymer ?
#
loop_
_entity_poly.entity_id
_entity_poly.type
_entity_poly.pdbx_seq_one_letter_code
_entity_poly.pdbx_strand_id
1 'polypeptide(L)'
;MPTLHARQADITRCTVDAIVNAANPSLLGGGGVDGAIHRAAGPELLAACRRVPEVAPGVRCPTGEARLTPGFALPARHVIHTVGPVWRGGRAGESAHLAACYAASLRLATAAGARSIAFPAISCGVYGYPHEAAVEIAVVTVRAWPADAPIDVLFCCHDAGMLAHYVAALDR
;
A
#
# COMPACT_ATOMS: atom_id res chain seq x y z
N MET A 1 15.93 9.57 8.52
CA MET A 1 14.79 8.78 9.03
C MET A 1 13.55 9.16 8.24
N PRO A 2 12.66 8.25 7.94
CA PRO A 2 11.37 8.60 7.33
C PRO A 2 10.56 9.50 8.27
N THR A 3 9.86 10.48 7.71
CA THR A 3 8.86 11.25 8.45
C THR A 3 7.53 10.53 8.35
N LEU A 4 6.91 10.21 9.47
CA LEU A 4 5.69 9.40 9.53
C LEU A 4 4.51 10.25 9.98
N HIS A 5 3.44 10.21 9.20
CA HIS A 5 2.18 10.88 9.49
C HIS A 5 1.01 9.92 9.31
N ALA A 6 -0.06 10.14 10.07
CA ALA A 6 -1.33 9.46 9.86
C ALA A 6 -2.45 10.50 9.74
N ARG A 7 -3.37 10.28 8.81
CA ARG A 7 -4.48 11.19 8.57
C ARG A 7 -5.68 10.44 7.98
N GLN A 8 -6.87 10.82 8.39
CA GLN A 8 -8.08 10.40 7.69
C GLN A 8 -8.20 11.18 6.38
N ALA A 9 -8.14 10.50 5.25
CA ALA A 9 -8.19 11.13 3.94
C ALA A 9 -8.54 10.11 2.85
N ASP A 10 -8.92 10.61 1.69
CA ASP A 10 -9.07 9.83 0.47
C ASP A 10 -7.70 9.73 -0.23
N ILE A 11 -7.16 8.52 -0.31
CA ILE A 11 -5.83 8.29 -0.87
C ILE A 11 -5.75 8.70 -2.36
N THR A 12 -6.86 8.64 -3.09
CA THR A 12 -6.91 9.03 -4.51
C THR A 12 -6.73 10.52 -4.73
N ARG A 13 -6.83 11.32 -3.67
CA ARG A 13 -6.69 12.79 -3.70
C ARG A 13 -5.40 13.28 -3.05
N CYS A 14 -4.58 12.39 -2.52
CA CYS A 14 -3.32 12.75 -1.87
C CYS A 14 -2.31 13.28 -2.88
N THR A 15 -1.71 14.43 -2.56
CA THR A 15 -0.66 15.08 -3.36
C THR A 15 0.73 14.58 -2.94
N VAL A 16 0.97 13.29 -3.11
CA VAL A 16 2.24 12.62 -2.86
C VAL A 16 2.81 12.09 -4.17
N ASP A 17 4.09 11.74 -4.19
CA ASP A 17 4.71 11.20 -5.42
C ASP A 17 4.19 9.83 -5.79
N ALA A 18 3.92 8.97 -4.79
CA ALA A 18 3.38 7.64 -5.00
C ALA A 18 2.26 7.34 -4.01
N ILE A 19 1.20 6.68 -4.49
CA ILE A 19 0.21 6.05 -3.62
C ILE A 19 0.31 4.54 -3.74
N VAL A 20 0.02 3.83 -2.66
CA VAL A 20 -0.01 2.37 -2.63
C VAL A 20 -1.44 1.88 -2.79
N ASN A 21 -1.62 0.91 -3.65
CA ASN A 21 -2.88 0.20 -3.86
C ASN A 21 -2.82 -1.15 -3.16
N ALA A 22 -3.82 -1.47 -2.36
CA ALA A 22 -4.04 -2.80 -1.81
C ALA A 22 -4.76 -3.65 -2.86
N ALA A 23 -4.00 -4.24 -3.75
CA ALA A 23 -4.45 -5.00 -4.91
C ALA A 23 -4.69 -6.48 -4.57
N ASN A 24 -5.30 -7.18 -5.49
CA ASN A 24 -5.31 -8.65 -5.52
C ASN A 24 -4.22 -9.17 -6.48
N PRO A 25 -3.89 -10.47 -6.46
CA PRO A 25 -2.80 -11.01 -7.27
C PRO A 25 -2.92 -10.80 -8.77
N SER A 26 -4.14 -10.68 -9.31
CA SER A 26 -4.36 -10.47 -10.74
C SER A 26 -3.98 -9.05 -11.20
N LEU A 27 -4.02 -8.06 -10.31
CA LEU A 27 -3.90 -6.62 -10.58
C LEU A 27 -4.99 -6.06 -11.50
N LEU A 28 -6.09 -6.76 -11.69
CA LEU A 28 -7.14 -6.37 -12.65
C LEU A 28 -8.30 -5.61 -12.01
N GLY A 29 -8.05 -5.00 -10.85
CA GLY A 29 -9.07 -4.25 -10.13
C GLY A 29 -9.88 -5.09 -9.15
N GLY A 30 -10.72 -4.44 -8.39
CA GLY A 30 -11.56 -5.05 -7.36
C GLY A 30 -12.39 -4.00 -6.65
N GLY A 31 -12.80 -4.30 -5.42
CA GLY A 31 -13.55 -3.39 -4.56
C GLY A 31 -12.65 -2.55 -3.65
N GLY A 32 -13.26 -1.83 -2.73
CA GLY A 32 -12.55 -1.03 -1.72
C GLY A 32 -11.63 0.02 -2.33
N VAL A 33 -10.43 0.17 -1.76
CA VAL A 33 -9.44 1.14 -2.22
C VAL A 33 -8.95 0.84 -3.64
N ASP A 34 -8.84 -0.43 -4.02
CA ASP A 34 -8.46 -0.85 -5.37
C ASP A 34 -9.44 -0.30 -6.41
N GLY A 35 -10.72 -0.50 -6.20
CA GLY A 35 -11.78 0.05 -7.07
C GLY A 35 -11.75 1.58 -7.12
N ALA A 36 -11.57 2.24 -5.97
CA ALA A 36 -11.49 3.70 -5.91
C ALA A 36 -10.29 4.25 -6.69
N ILE A 37 -9.13 3.64 -6.57
CA ILE A 37 -7.92 4.04 -7.29
C ILE A 37 -8.11 3.86 -8.79
N HIS A 38 -8.64 2.72 -9.23
CA HIS A 38 -8.92 2.50 -10.67
C HIS A 38 -9.91 3.51 -11.24
N ARG A 39 -10.98 3.83 -10.51
CA ARG A 39 -11.95 4.86 -10.95
C ARG A 39 -11.32 6.24 -11.08
N ALA A 40 -10.52 6.64 -10.12
CA ALA A 40 -9.87 7.95 -10.10
C ALA A 40 -8.75 8.07 -11.14
N ALA A 41 -7.99 7.02 -11.36
CA ALA A 41 -6.89 6.98 -12.34
C ALA A 41 -7.38 6.95 -13.80
N GLY A 42 -8.57 6.43 -14.02
CA GLY A 42 -9.11 6.20 -15.36
C GLY A 42 -8.67 4.85 -15.97
N PRO A 43 -9.17 4.50 -17.17
CA PRO A 43 -9.01 3.17 -17.78
C PRO A 43 -7.56 2.82 -18.14
N GLU A 44 -6.70 3.81 -18.26
CA GLU A 44 -5.28 3.60 -18.59
C GLU A 44 -4.54 2.82 -17.49
N LEU A 45 -4.96 2.96 -16.23
CA LEU A 45 -4.36 2.20 -15.13
C LEU A 45 -4.59 0.70 -15.31
N LEU A 46 -5.83 0.29 -15.61
CA LEU A 46 -6.13 -1.11 -15.87
C LEU A 46 -5.35 -1.63 -17.08
N ALA A 47 -5.25 -0.85 -18.15
CA ALA A 47 -4.45 -1.20 -19.31
C ALA A 47 -2.97 -1.42 -18.96
N ALA A 48 -2.39 -0.57 -18.09
CA ALA A 48 -1.03 -0.72 -17.60
C ALA A 48 -0.88 -1.99 -16.73
N CYS A 49 -1.84 -2.26 -15.84
CA CYS A 49 -1.83 -3.47 -15.02
C CYS A 49 -1.87 -4.76 -15.87
N ARG A 50 -2.64 -4.76 -16.95
CA ARG A 50 -2.69 -5.90 -17.88
C ARG A 50 -1.36 -6.18 -18.57
N ARG A 51 -0.51 -5.18 -18.73
CA ARG A 51 0.84 -5.34 -19.30
C ARG A 51 1.87 -5.85 -18.29
N VAL A 52 1.57 -5.86 -17.00
CA VAL A 52 2.44 -6.50 -16.02
C VAL A 52 2.46 -8.00 -16.29
N PRO A 53 3.65 -8.63 -16.45
CA PRO A 53 3.74 -10.04 -16.75
C PRO A 53 3.12 -10.93 -15.66
N GLU A 54 2.39 -11.95 -16.06
CA GLU A 54 2.00 -13.02 -15.14
C GLU A 54 3.22 -13.87 -14.77
N VAL A 55 3.40 -14.10 -13.47
CA VAL A 55 4.45 -14.99 -12.92
C VAL A 55 3.93 -16.40 -12.68
N ALA A 56 2.60 -16.55 -12.66
CA ALA A 56 1.85 -17.80 -12.64
C ALA A 56 0.48 -17.52 -13.25
N PRO A 57 -0.30 -18.53 -13.67
CA PRO A 57 -1.63 -18.32 -14.24
C PRO A 57 -2.52 -17.45 -13.34
N GLY A 58 -2.96 -16.28 -13.85
CA GLY A 58 -3.78 -15.33 -13.12
C GLY A 58 -3.06 -14.53 -12.03
N VAL A 59 -1.75 -14.68 -11.87
CA VAL A 59 -0.96 -14.00 -10.84
C VAL A 59 0.08 -13.09 -11.49
N ARG A 60 -0.14 -11.77 -11.38
CA ARG A 60 0.84 -10.74 -11.77
C ARG A 60 1.70 -10.28 -10.62
N CYS A 61 1.14 -10.26 -9.41
CA CYS A 61 1.81 -9.86 -8.19
C CYS A 61 1.49 -10.85 -7.08
N PRO A 62 2.43 -11.69 -6.66
CA PRO A 62 2.25 -12.58 -5.52
C PRO A 62 2.09 -11.80 -4.20
N THR A 63 1.48 -12.44 -3.21
CA THR A 63 1.36 -11.89 -1.85
C THR A 63 2.73 -11.49 -1.30
N GLY A 64 2.83 -10.28 -0.76
CA GLY A 64 4.06 -9.73 -0.19
C GLY A 64 4.96 -9.01 -1.20
N GLU A 65 4.64 -9.06 -2.49
CA GLU A 65 5.36 -8.34 -3.54
C GLU A 65 4.63 -7.05 -3.95
N ALA A 66 5.27 -6.26 -4.80
CA ALA A 66 4.71 -5.01 -5.31
C ALA A 66 5.09 -4.80 -6.78
N ARG A 67 4.27 -4.01 -7.49
CA ARG A 67 4.47 -3.61 -8.89
C ARG A 67 4.19 -2.13 -9.06
N LEU A 68 4.98 -1.46 -9.89
CA LEU A 68 4.86 -0.02 -10.15
C LEU A 68 4.17 0.24 -11.49
N THR A 69 3.24 1.19 -11.49
CA THR A 69 2.66 1.77 -12.71
C THR A 69 2.63 3.30 -12.59
N PRO A 70 2.45 4.02 -13.71
CA PRO A 70 2.09 5.45 -13.64
C PRO A 70 0.75 5.66 -12.93
N GLY A 71 0.52 6.89 -12.47
CA GLY A 71 -0.72 7.28 -11.79
C GLY A 71 -1.82 7.80 -12.72
N PHE A 72 -1.49 8.09 -13.97
CA PHE A 72 -2.43 8.62 -14.98
C PHE A 72 -3.20 9.86 -14.49
N ALA A 73 -4.52 9.79 -14.34
CA ALA A 73 -5.33 10.93 -13.91
C ALA A 73 -5.24 11.23 -12.39
N LEU A 74 -4.55 10.43 -11.61
CA LEU A 74 -4.33 10.70 -10.19
C LEU A 74 -3.36 11.88 -9.98
N PRO A 75 -3.45 12.62 -8.84
CA PRO A 75 -2.43 13.58 -8.46
C PRO A 75 -1.05 12.93 -8.27
N ALA A 76 -0.98 11.71 -7.74
CA ALA A 76 0.25 10.95 -7.60
C ALA A 76 0.79 10.51 -8.96
N ARG A 77 2.10 10.66 -9.15
CA ARG A 77 2.77 10.24 -10.40
C ARG A 77 2.83 8.73 -10.56
N HIS A 78 2.86 8.00 -9.45
CA HIS A 78 2.99 6.54 -9.44
C HIS A 78 1.93 5.89 -8.58
N VAL A 79 1.51 4.70 -9.01
CA VAL A 79 0.76 3.74 -8.18
C VAL A 79 1.65 2.52 -7.93
N ILE A 80 1.79 2.15 -6.68
CA ILE A 80 2.48 0.92 -6.28
C ILE A 80 1.41 -0.08 -5.85
N HIS A 81 1.23 -1.13 -6.63
CA HIS A 81 0.28 -2.19 -6.36
C HIS A 81 0.96 -3.25 -5.52
N THR A 82 0.49 -3.46 -4.30
CA THR A 82 0.99 -4.52 -3.42
C THR A 82 -0.16 -5.43 -2.99
N VAL A 83 0.14 -6.70 -2.78
CA VAL A 83 -0.86 -7.72 -2.45
C VAL A 83 -0.64 -8.17 -1.01
N GLY A 84 -1.48 -7.70 -0.12
CA GLY A 84 -1.46 -8.08 1.28
C GLY A 84 -1.98 -9.50 1.49
N PRO A 85 -1.65 -10.13 2.63
CA PRO A 85 -2.14 -11.45 2.97
C PRO A 85 -3.62 -11.42 3.36
N VAL A 86 -4.34 -12.49 3.04
CA VAL A 86 -5.64 -12.78 3.63
C VAL A 86 -5.39 -13.33 5.05
N TRP A 87 -6.09 -12.80 6.02
CA TRP A 87 -5.96 -13.27 7.39
C TRP A 87 -6.51 -14.68 7.55
N ARG A 88 -5.70 -15.57 8.08
CA ARG A 88 -6.02 -16.99 8.31
C ARG A 88 -5.66 -17.43 9.74
N GLY A 89 -5.74 -16.52 10.70
CA GLY A 89 -5.46 -16.79 12.11
C GLY A 89 -4.04 -16.50 12.59
N GLY A 90 -3.16 -16.00 11.72
CA GLY A 90 -1.81 -15.54 12.10
C GLY A 90 -0.72 -16.63 12.07
N ARG A 91 -1.02 -17.83 11.58
CA ARG A 91 -0.07 -18.96 11.51
C ARG A 91 0.36 -19.32 10.09
N ALA A 92 -0.07 -18.56 9.09
CA ALA A 92 0.25 -18.79 7.68
C ALA A 92 1.24 -17.77 7.12
N GLY A 93 2.08 -17.17 7.96
CA GLY A 93 3.08 -16.19 7.55
C GLY A 93 2.53 -14.80 7.24
N GLU A 94 1.32 -14.48 7.70
CA GLU A 94 0.65 -13.23 7.38
C GLU A 94 1.43 -12.00 7.83
N SER A 95 2.04 -12.02 9.03
CA SER A 95 2.82 -10.90 9.53
C SER A 95 4.06 -10.61 8.66
N ALA A 96 4.77 -11.65 8.24
CA ALA A 96 5.92 -11.52 7.35
C ALA A 96 5.51 -11.02 5.95
N HIS A 97 4.41 -11.51 5.41
CA HIS A 97 3.87 -11.05 4.13
C HIS A 97 3.42 -9.58 4.19
N LEU A 98 2.76 -9.18 5.28
CA LEU A 98 2.33 -7.79 5.43
C LEU A 98 3.53 -6.84 5.55
N ALA A 99 4.53 -7.18 6.35
CA ALA A 99 5.78 -6.42 6.42
C ALA A 99 6.47 -6.33 5.05
N ALA A 100 6.50 -7.43 4.30
CA ALA A 100 7.07 -7.45 2.95
C ALA A 100 6.35 -6.48 1.99
N CYS A 101 5.03 -6.31 2.10
CA CYS A 101 4.28 -5.34 1.30
C CYS A 101 4.78 -3.91 1.52
N TYR A 102 4.96 -3.50 2.76
CA TYR A 102 5.47 -2.16 3.09
C TYR A 102 6.91 -1.98 2.60
N ALA A 103 7.77 -2.95 2.87
CA ALA A 103 9.17 -2.88 2.45
C ALA A 103 9.33 -2.89 0.92
N ALA A 104 8.59 -3.72 0.20
CA ALA A 104 8.62 -3.77 -1.26
C ALA A 104 8.11 -2.47 -1.87
N SER A 105 7.06 -1.89 -1.30
CA SER A 105 6.52 -0.61 -1.75
C SER A 105 7.51 0.53 -1.56
N LEU A 106 8.18 0.60 -0.42
CA LEU A 106 9.21 1.62 -0.16
C LEU A 106 10.40 1.47 -1.11
N ARG A 107 10.85 0.23 -1.41
CA ARG A 107 11.92 -0.01 -2.39
C ARG A 107 11.55 0.51 -3.78
N LEU A 108 10.35 0.22 -4.26
CA LEU A 108 9.89 0.71 -5.56
C LEU A 108 9.75 2.22 -5.60
N ALA A 109 9.19 2.83 -4.55
CA ALA A 109 9.06 4.28 -4.44
C ALA A 109 10.41 4.97 -4.50
N THR A 110 11.36 4.51 -3.69
CA THR A 110 12.72 5.06 -3.66
C THR A 110 13.44 4.88 -4.99
N ALA A 111 13.34 3.71 -5.62
CA ALA A 111 13.93 3.44 -6.94
C ALA A 111 13.32 4.33 -8.04
N ALA A 112 12.06 4.71 -7.92
CA ALA A 112 11.38 5.64 -8.82
C ALA A 112 11.67 7.13 -8.51
N GLY A 113 12.48 7.42 -7.50
CA GLY A 113 12.81 8.78 -7.08
C GLY A 113 11.70 9.48 -6.30
N ALA A 114 10.73 8.76 -5.76
CA ALA A 114 9.69 9.32 -4.94
C ALA A 114 10.24 9.81 -3.59
N ARG A 115 9.79 10.99 -3.17
CA ARG A 115 10.15 11.59 -1.89
C ARG A 115 8.99 11.52 -0.89
N SER A 116 7.81 11.17 -1.36
CA SER A 116 6.61 11.00 -0.55
C SER A 116 5.77 9.83 -1.04
N ILE A 117 5.18 9.11 -0.08
CA ILE A 117 4.34 7.93 -0.35
C ILE A 117 3.17 7.91 0.62
N ALA A 118 1.98 7.52 0.12
CA ALA A 118 0.82 7.27 0.95
C ALA A 118 0.43 5.80 0.92
N PHE A 119 0.20 5.22 2.09
CA PHE A 119 -0.24 3.84 2.27
C PHE A 119 -1.69 3.78 2.73
N PRO A 120 -2.50 2.87 2.18
CA PRO A 120 -3.76 2.48 2.78
C PRO A 120 -3.51 1.49 3.92
N ALA A 121 -4.55 1.13 4.67
CA ALA A 121 -4.48 0.06 5.66
C ALA A 121 -4.53 -1.32 4.96
N ILE A 122 -3.37 -1.80 4.52
CA ILE A 122 -3.23 -3.04 3.76
C ILE A 122 -3.79 -4.23 4.54
N SER A 123 -4.56 -5.08 3.89
CA SER A 123 -5.22 -6.29 4.43
C SER A 123 -6.31 -6.03 5.47
N CYS A 124 -6.64 -4.79 5.80
CA CYS A 124 -7.61 -4.45 6.85
C CYS A 124 -9.07 -4.36 6.38
N GLY A 125 -9.33 -4.51 5.10
CA GLY A 125 -10.68 -4.61 4.54
C GLY A 125 -11.18 -6.05 4.52
N VAL A 126 -11.61 -6.52 3.34
CA VAL A 126 -12.15 -7.88 3.15
C VAL A 126 -11.15 -9.00 3.49
N TYR A 127 -9.85 -8.71 3.50
CA TYR A 127 -8.83 -9.68 3.89
C TYR A 127 -8.78 -9.93 5.42
N GLY A 128 -9.44 -9.10 6.21
CA GLY A 128 -9.77 -9.37 7.60
C GLY A 128 -8.61 -9.36 8.59
N TYR A 129 -7.47 -8.76 8.25
CA TYR A 129 -6.36 -8.65 9.19
C TYR A 129 -6.78 -7.85 10.43
N PRO A 130 -6.49 -8.31 11.66
CA PRO A 130 -6.78 -7.53 12.88
C PRO A 130 -6.11 -6.15 12.82
N HIS A 131 -6.89 -5.08 12.99
CA HIS A 131 -6.46 -3.72 12.69
C HIS A 131 -5.25 -3.28 13.52
N GLU A 132 -5.30 -3.49 14.83
CA GLU A 132 -4.20 -3.09 15.71
C GLU A 132 -2.88 -3.79 15.35
N ALA A 133 -2.93 -5.11 15.10
CA ALA A 133 -1.76 -5.88 14.70
C ALA A 133 -1.21 -5.45 13.34
N ALA A 134 -2.09 -5.17 12.39
CA ALA A 134 -1.69 -4.69 11.05
C ALA A 134 -1.00 -3.32 11.13
N VAL A 135 -1.54 -2.41 11.92
CA VAL A 135 -0.97 -1.07 12.13
C VAL A 135 0.40 -1.14 12.78
N GLU A 136 0.56 -2.00 13.78
CA GLU A 136 1.87 -2.20 14.42
C GLU A 136 2.93 -2.67 13.42
N ILE A 137 2.61 -3.65 12.59
CA ILE A 137 3.51 -4.13 11.53
C ILE A 137 3.87 -3.02 10.55
N ALA A 138 2.88 -2.24 10.12
CA ALA A 138 3.10 -1.11 9.21
C ALA A 138 4.09 -0.10 9.80
N VAL A 139 3.83 0.37 11.01
CA VAL A 139 4.65 1.39 11.67
C VAL A 139 6.06 0.88 11.95
N VAL A 140 6.20 -0.32 12.50
CA VAL A 140 7.53 -0.92 12.78
C VAL A 140 8.34 -1.10 11.50
N THR A 141 7.72 -1.61 10.44
CA THR A 141 8.41 -1.85 9.16
C THR A 141 8.88 -0.54 8.54
N VAL A 142 8.02 0.48 8.53
CA VAL A 142 8.37 1.78 7.93
C VAL A 142 9.40 2.52 8.77
N ARG A 143 9.34 2.47 10.09
CA ARG A 143 10.37 3.04 10.97
C ARG A 143 11.75 2.42 10.77
N ALA A 144 11.80 1.15 10.42
CA ALA A 144 13.05 0.44 10.14
C ALA A 144 13.65 0.79 8.76
N TRP A 145 12.98 1.62 7.95
CA TRP A 145 13.49 2.02 6.64
C TRP A 145 14.78 2.82 6.78
N PRO A 146 15.81 2.56 5.94
CA PRO A 146 17.12 3.18 6.10
C PRO A 146 17.09 4.71 6.09
N ALA A 147 17.89 5.32 6.95
CA ALA A 147 17.95 6.76 7.11
C ALA A 147 18.63 7.49 5.92
N ASP A 148 19.41 6.79 5.14
CA ASP A 148 20.07 7.30 3.93
C ASP A 148 19.14 7.36 2.71
N ALA A 149 17.94 6.79 2.83
CA ALA A 149 16.88 6.88 1.83
C ALA A 149 15.63 7.56 2.41
N PRO A 150 15.69 8.86 2.76
CA PRO A 150 14.59 9.52 3.44
C PRO A 150 13.37 9.64 2.52
N ILE A 151 12.21 9.30 3.07
CA ILE A 151 10.92 9.40 2.38
C ILE A 151 9.86 9.83 3.38
N ASP A 152 8.98 10.75 2.98
CA ASP A 152 7.83 11.15 3.78
C ASP A 152 6.70 10.13 3.60
N VAL A 153 6.21 9.57 4.69
CA VAL A 153 5.19 8.52 4.68
C VAL A 153 3.91 9.01 5.32
N LEU A 154 2.82 8.94 4.55
CA LEU A 154 1.47 9.17 5.03
C LEU A 154 0.72 7.83 5.13
N PHE A 155 0.30 7.47 6.33
CA PHE A 155 -0.70 6.43 6.52
C PHE A 155 -2.08 7.05 6.32
N CYS A 156 -2.71 6.71 5.21
CA CYS A 156 -4.00 7.26 4.80
C CYS A 156 -5.12 6.39 5.35
N CYS A 157 -5.83 6.89 6.34
CA CYS A 157 -6.85 6.14 7.07
C CYS A 157 -8.23 6.37 6.45
N HIS A 158 -8.97 5.30 6.23
CA HIS A 158 -10.31 5.35 5.66
C HIS A 158 -11.32 5.93 6.64
N ASP A 159 -11.17 5.64 7.95
CA ASP A 159 -12.08 6.09 9.00
C ASP A 159 -11.35 6.52 10.27
N ALA A 160 -12.10 7.08 11.22
CA ALA A 160 -11.56 7.56 12.49
C ALA A 160 -11.03 6.43 13.38
N GLY A 161 -11.59 5.23 13.30
CA GLY A 161 -11.13 4.06 14.07
C GLY A 161 -9.73 3.63 13.64
N MET A 162 -9.49 3.56 12.33
CA MET A 162 -8.17 3.26 11.80
C MET A 162 -7.16 4.36 12.15
N LEU A 163 -7.55 5.63 12.05
CA LEU A 163 -6.70 6.75 12.46
C LEU A 163 -6.28 6.63 13.93
N ALA A 164 -7.21 6.27 14.81
CA ALA A 164 -6.91 6.10 16.24
C ALA A 164 -5.85 5.01 16.48
N HIS A 165 -5.89 3.90 15.76
CA HIS A 165 -4.86 2.86 15.82
C HIS A 165 -3.49 3.39 15.39
N TYR A 166 -3.42 4.15 14.29
CA TYR A 166 -2.15 4.72 13.82
C TYR A 166 -1.60 5.78 14.76
N VAL A 167 -2.44 6.67 15.29
CA VAL A 167 -2.01 7.68 16.29
C VAL A 167 -1.40 6.98 17.49
N ALA A 168 -2.07 5.99 18.07
CA ALA A 168 -1.55 5.23 19.20
C ALA A 168 -0.23 4.50 18.92
N ALA A 169 -0.04 4.01 17.70
CA ALA A 169 1.19 3.32 17.30
C ALA A 169 2.34 4.30 17.02
N LEU A 170 2.05 5.49 16.50
CA LEU A 170 3.06 6.51 16.21
C LEU A 170 3.58 7.21 17.47
N ASP A 171 2.76 7.28 18.53
CA ASP A 171 3.14 7.89 19.82
C ASP A 171 4.04 6.98 20.67
N ARG A 172 4.20 5.71 20.31
CA ARG A 172 5.10 4.74 20.95
C ARG A 172 6.48 4.73 20.30
#